data_4fe9dd67ec23f0b5b94531df07db36fd
#
_entry.id   4fe9dd67ec23f0b5b94531df07db36fd
#
_cell.length_a   1.000
_cell.length_b   1.000
_cell.length_c   1.000
_cell.angle_alpha   90.00
_cell.angle_beta   90.00
_cell.angle_gamma   90.00
#
_symmetry.space_group_name_H-M   'P 1'
#
loop_
_entity.id
_entity.type
_entity.pdbx_description
1 polymer ?
#
loop_
_entity_poly.entity_id
_entity_poly.type
_entity_poly.pdbx_seq_one_letter_code
_entity_poly.pdbx_strand_id
1 'polypeptide(L)'
;LPLPKTDDEGNTYDAFTDPELRYRMRYVDLVVNPKNKEIFVKRSKLFNAMRSFFNERGYLEVETPILQSIPGGAAARPFVTHHNALDIPLYMRIANELYLKRLIVGGFEGVYEFSKNFRNEGMDRTHNPEFTAMEIYVAYKDYNWMMEFTEQLLEHCAISVNGTSKTTFGSYEIDFKAPYKRVTMRQSILDFTGFDIEGKSEDELRTAAQSMGIAVDETMGKGKLIDEIFGEKCEGNYIQPTFITDYPKEMSPLTKEHRDNPTLTERFELMVCGKEIANSYSELNDPIDQRERFEDQLKLSEKGDDEAGEFIDEDFLRALEFGMPPTGGLGIGMDRLIMFLTNNPSIQEVLFFPQMRPEKAAPSYELTEDEKIIVSILEKNENKMELSSLKEQAALSGKKWDKAMKGLASHNLTKVNTENDVKAVEFIG
;
A
#
# COMPACT_ATOMS: atom_id res chain seq x y z
N LEU A 1 -25.59 -18.72 -0.06
CA LEU A 1 -25.05 -17.72 0.88
C LEU A 1 -24.65 -18.44 2.17
N PRO A 2 -23.57 -17.99 2.83
CA PRO A 2 -23.23 -18.47 4.16
C PRO A 2 -24.39 -18.21 5.11
N LEU A 3 -24.78 -19.24 5.86
CA LEU A 3 -25.82 -19.11 6.87
C LEU A 3 -25.17 -18.85 8.23
N PRO A 4 -25.81 -18.04 9.09
CA PRO A 4 -25.36 -17.89 10.46
C PRO A 4 -25.24 -19.26 11.14
N LYS A 5 -24.18 -19.45 11.91
CA LYS A 5 -23.97 -20.65 12.73
C LYS A 5 -24.36 -20.32 14.17
N THR A 6 -24.93 -21.29 14.86
CA THR A 6 -25.21 -21.19 16.28
C THR A 6 -24.29 -22.18 17.01
N ASP A 7 -23.62 -21.72 18.06
CA ASP A 7 -22.79 -22.58 18.91
C ASP A 7 -23.67 -23.39 19.90
N ASP A 8 -23.03 -24.27 20.63
CA ASP A 8 -23.73 -25.15 21.62
C ASP A 8 -24.34 -24.36 22.79
N GLU A 9 -23.94 -23.08 22.97
CA GLU A 9 -24.47 -22.19 23.99
C GLU A 9 -25.64 -21.33 23.48
N GLY A 10 -26.01 -21.48 22.19
CA GLY A 10 -27.13 -20.78 21.57
C GLY A 10 -26.75 -19.38 21.01
N ASN A 11 -25.46 -18.99 20.99
CA ASN A 11 -25.02 -17.75 20.39
C ASN A 11 -24.97 -17.91 18.87
N THR A 12 -25.58 -16.98 18.17
CA THR A 12 -25.53 -16.95 16.71
C THR A 12 -24.37 -16.06 16.24
N TYR A 13 -23.49 -16.59 15.42
CA TYR A 13 -22.40 -15.86 14.80
C TYR A 13 -22.43 -16.00 13.29
N ASP A 14 -21.91 -14.95 12.61
CA ASP A 14 -21.80 -14.94 11.16
C ASP A 14 -20.75 -15.97 10.72
N ALA A 15 -21.14 -16.85 9.81
CA ALA A 15 -20.23 -17.86 9.23
C ALA A 15 -19.22 -17.25 8.24
N PHE A 16 -19.34 -15.96 7.89
CA PHE A 16 -18.52 -15.27 6.90
C PHE A 16 -17.73 -14.13 7.52
N THR A 17 -17.00 -14.43 8.61
CA THR A 17 -16.20 -13.47 9.37
C THR A 17 -14.71 -13.54 9.07
N ASP A 18 -14.22 -14.63 8.47
CA ASP A 18 -12.82 -14.78 8.10
C ASP A 18 -12.39 -13.70 7.10
N PRO A 19 -11.38 -12.85 7.42
CA PRO A 19 -10.98 -11.74 6.54
C PRO A 19 -10.49 -12.22 5.17
N GLU A 20 -9.76 -13.33 5.09
CA GLU A 20 -9.24 -13.81 3.82
C GLU A 20 -10.38 -14.25 2.88
N LEU A 21 -11.34 -15.00 3.40
CA LEU A 21 -12.53 -15.38 2.63
C LEU A 21 -13.35 -14.16 2.21
N ARG A 22 -13.52 -13.18 3.10
CA ARG A 22 -14.24 -11.93 2.81
C ARG A 22 -13.58 -11.16 1.67
N TYR A 23 -12.27 -11.09 1.63
CA TYR A 23 -11.54 -10.38 0.57
C TYR A 23 -11.59 -11.14 -0.75
N ARG A 24 -11.45 -12.48 -0.74
CA ARG A 24 -11.54 -13.32 -1.94
C ARG A 24 -12.94 -13.35 -2.53
N MET A 25 -13.95 -13.34 -1.67
CA MET A 25 -15.37 -13.40 -2.05
C MET A 25 -16.08 -12.09 -1.66
N ARG A 26 -15.49 -10.96 -2.01
CA ARG A 26 -16.03 -9.63 -1.66
C ARG A 26 -17.50 -9.44 -2.07
N TYR A 27 -17.91 -10.01 -3.17
CA TYR A 27 -19.28 -10.00 -3.63
C TYR A 27 -20.24 -10.70 -2.65
N VAL A 28 -19.81 -11.73 -1.95
CA VAL A 28 -20.57 -12.35 -0.87
C VAL A 28 -20.53 -11.49 0.38
N ASP A 29 -19.34 -10.99 0.77
CA ASP A 29 -19.14 -10.10 1.90
C ASP A 29 -20.08 -8.89 1.85
N LEU A 30 -20.19 -8.23 0.70
CA LEU A 30 -21.08 -7.08 0.51
C LEU A 30 -22.58 -7.40 0.64
N VAL A 31 -22.98 -8.66 0.43
CA VAL A 31 -24.37 -9.11 0.61
C VAL A 31 -24.67 -9.42 2.07
N VAL A 32 -23.75 -10.14 2.74
CA VAL A 32 -24.00 -10.65 4.12
C VAL A 32 -23.56 -9.66 5.20
N ASN A 33 -22.65 -8.73 4.89
CA ASN A 33 -22.12 -7.72 5.80
C ASN A 33 -22.43 -6.29 5.32
N PRO A 34 -23.67 -5.78 5.49
CA PRO A 34 -24.07 -4.46 4.97
C PRO A 34 -23.17 -3.30 5.45
N LYS A 35 -22.60 -3.40 6.66
CA LYS A 35 -21.66 -2.39 7.20
C LYS A 35 -20.44 -2.21 6.31
N ASN A 36 -19.94 -3.26 5.68
CA ASN A 36 -18.79 -3.16 4.78
C ASN A 36 -19.14 -2.39 3.50
N LYS A 37 -20.39 -2.44 3.07
CA LYS A 37 -20.88 -1.66 1.92
C LYS A 37 -20.82 -0.15 2.19
N GLU A 38 -21.05 0.28 3.43
CA GLU A 38 -20.99 1.69 3.84
C GLU A 38 -19.59 2.29 3.66
N ILE A 39 -18.52 1.49 3.85
CA ILE A 39 -17.14 1.92 3.62
C ILE A 39 -16.97 2.41 2.19
N PHE A 40 -17.45 1.66 1.24
CA PHE A 40 -17.33 1.99 -0.20
C PHE A 40 -18.23 3.16 -0.61
N VAL A 41 -19.40 3.32 0.03
CA VAL A 41 -20.22 4.52 -0.13
C VAL A 41 -19.50 5.76 0.38
N LYS A 42 -18.86 5.67 1.55
CA LYS A 42 -18.04 6.75 2.12
C LYS A 42 -16.82 7.06 1.24
N ARG A 43 -16.18 6.02 0.68
CA ARG A 43 -15.09 6.19 -0.29
C ARG A 43 -15.54 7.02 -1.49
N SER A 44 -16.69 6.71 -2.09
CA SER A 44 -17.24 7.50 -3.21
C SER A 44 -17.57 8.93 -2.80
N LYS A 45 -18.10 9.14 -1.60
CA LYS A 45 -18.35 10.49 -1.08
C LYS A 45 -17.07 11.29 -0.91
N LEU A 46 -15.97 10.66 -0.44
CA LEU A 46 -14.66 11.30 -0.32
C LEU A 46 -14.15 11.82 -1.67
N PHE A 47 -14.19 11.00 -2.71
CA PHE A 47 -13.78 11.42 -4.06
C PHE A 47 -14.62 12.59 -4.58
N ASN A 48 -15.94 12.53 -4.37
CA ASN A 48 -16.83 13.61 -4.79
C ASN A 48 -16.57 14.91 -4.01
N ALA A 49 -16.32 14.81 -2.71
CA ALA A 49 -15.99 15.98 -1.87
C ALA A 49 -14.70 16.67 -2.34
N MET A 50 -13.64 15.90 -2.64
CA MET A 50 -12.40 16.44 -3.19
C MET A 50 -12.61 17.09 -4.56
N ARG A 51 -13.34 16.43 -5.47
CA ARG A 51 -13.67 17.00 -6.79
C ARG A 51 -14.41 18.32 -6.67
N SER A 52 -15.44 18.41 -5.82
CA SER A 52 -16.14 19.66 -5.59
C SER A 52 -15.21 20.74 -5.08
N PHE A 53 -14.37 20.43 -4.11
CA PHE A 53 -13.41 21.36 -3.53
C PHE A 53 -12.42 21.93 -4.56
N PHE A 54 -11.93 21.09 -5.47
CA PHE A 54 -10.99 21.50 -6.53
C PHE A 54 -11.70 22.26 -7.66
N ASN A 55 -12.85 21.76 -8.11
CA ASN A 55 -13.61 22.36 -9.20
C ASN A 55 -14.12 23.78 -8.83
N GLU A 56 -14.54 23.99 -7.57
CA GLU A 56 -14.93 25.31 -7.07
C GLU A 56 -13.77 26.34 -7.10
N ARG A 57 -12.53 25.85 -7.14
CA ARG A 57 -11.31 26.68 -7.26
C ARG A 57 -10.80 26.78 -8.69
N GLY A 58 -11.52 26.18 -9.67
CA GLY A 58 -11.18 26.24 -11.08
C GLY A 58 -10.05 25.29 -11.50
N TYR A 59 -9.67 24.31 -10.66
CA TYR A 59 -8.65 23.33 -11.02
C TYR A 59 -9.22 22.23 -11.93
N LEU A 60 -8.40 21.77 -12.87
CA LEU A 60 -8.81 20.81 -13.89
C LEU A 60 -8.44 19.38 -13.49
N GLU A 61 -9.42 18.47 -13.53
CA GLU A 61 -9.14 17.02 -13.45
C GLU A 61 -8.57 16.55 -14.80
N VAL A 62 -7.45 15.84 -14.73
CA VAL A 62 -6.73 15.34 -15.91
C VAL A 62 -6.42 13.87 -15.78
N GLU A 63 -6.07 13.24 -16.90
CA GLU A 63 -5.57 11.87 -16.95
C GLU A 63 -4.21 11.85 -17.65
N THR A 64 -3.23 11.20 -17.01
CA THR A 64 -1.87 11.06 -17.54
C THR A 64 -1.54 9.59 -17.80
N PRO A 65 -0.50 9.26 -18.60
CA PRO A 65 -0.22 7.88 -18.98
C PRO A 65 0.06 6.95 -17.80
N ILE A 66 -0.61 5.79 -17.78
CA ILE A 66 -0.29 4.68 -16.87
C ILE A 66 0.95 3.92 -17.37
N LEU A 67 1.06 3.70 -18.69
CA LEU A 67 2.22 3.07 -19.31
C LEU A 67 3.25 4.15 -19.68
N GLN A 68 4.43 4.05 -19.08
CA GLN A 68 5.49 5.05 -19.21
C GLN A 68 6.75 4.42 -19.80
N SER A 69 7.49 5.18 -20.59
CA SER A 69 8.77 4.74 -21.14
C SER A 69 9.87 4.77 -20.08
N ILE A 70 9.76 5.67 -19.11
CA ILE A 70 10.70 5.86 -18.00
C ILE A 70 9.86 5.97 -16.72
N PRO A 71 10.09 5.14 -15.71
CA PRO A 71 9.45 5.31 -14.41
C PRO A 71 10.10 6.50 -13.68
N GLY A 72 9.30 7.29 -12.99
CA GLY A 72 9.80 8.45 -12.24
C GLY A 72 8.75 9.08 -11.33
N GLY A 73 9.15 10.08 -10.53
CA GLY A 73 8.27 10.80 -9.62
C GLY A 73 8.17 10.18 -8.22
N ALA A 74 8.81 9.04 -7.96
CA ALA A 74 8.86 8.40 -6.65
C ALA A 74 10.05 7.46 -6.56
N ALA A 75 10.44 7.09 -5.34
CA ALA A 75 11.36 6.00 -5.06
C ALA A 75 10.56 4.70 -4.88
N ALA A 76 10.51 3.84 -5.91
CA ALA A 76 9.79 2.57 -5.87
C ALA A 76 10.15 1.68 -7.07
N ARG A 77 10.01 0.37 -6.91
CA ARG A 77 10.20 -0.58 -8.02
C ARG A 77 8.96 -0.61 -8.93
N PRO A 78 9.11 -0.41 -10.26
CA PRO A 78 8.01 -0.48 -11.20
C PRO A 78 7.63 -1.92 -11.56
N PHE A 79 6.39 -2.15 -12.00
CA PHE A 79 6.03 -3.30 -12.81
C PHE A 79 6.45 -3.04 -14.25
N VAL A 80 7.10 -4.02 -14.86
CA VAL A 80 7.57 -3.94 -16.25
C VAL A 80 6.64 -4.76 -17.15
N THR A 81 6.26 -4.20 -18.30
CA THR A 81 5.50 -4.87 -19.34
C THR A 81 6.18 -4.69 -20.70
N HIS A 82 5.66 -5.30 -21.74
CA HIS A 82 6.23 -5.25 -23.10
C HIS A 82 5.19 -4.77 -24.12
N HIS A 83 5.57 -3.80 -24.94
CA HIS A 83 4.75 -3.32 -26.05
C HIS A 83 5.07 -4.12 -27.31
N ASN A 84 4.25 -5.11 -27.64
CA ASN A 84 4.51 -6.07 -28.71
C ASN A 84 4.76 -5.43 -30.09
N ALA A 85 4.00 -4.40 -30.45
CA ALA A 85 4.10 -3.77 -31.78
C ALA A 85 5.37 -2.92 -31.97
N LEU A 86 5.89 -2.37 -30.89
CA LEU A 86 7.11 -1.54 -30.90
C LEU A 86 8.34 -2.30 -30.44
N ASP A 87 8.18 -3.49 -29.91
CA ASP A 87 9.24 -4.34 -29.33
C ASP A 87 10.07 -3.60 -28.27
N ILE A 88 9.40 -2.88 -27.35
CA ILE A 88 10.04 -2.11 -26.28
C ILE A 88 9.44 -2.44 -24.91
N PRO A 89 10.25 -2.34 -23.82
CA PRO A 89 9.71 -2.38 -22.47
C PRO A 89 8.91 -1.11 -22.18
N LEU A 90 7.87 -1.24 -21.37
CA LEU A 90 7.14 -0.14 -20.76
C LEU A 90 6.98 -0.43 -19.27
N TYR A 91 6.83 0.63 -18.51
CA TYR A 91 6.69 0.58 -17.05
C TYR A 91 5.31 1.05 -16.64
N MET A 92 4.67 0.35 -15.72
CA MET A 92 3.49 0.88 -15.06
C MET A 92 3.91 1.98 -14.08
N ARG A 93 3.23 3.12 -14.13
CA ARG A 93 3.63 4.30 -13.35
C ARG A 93 3.70 4.03 -11.86
N ILE A 94 4.74 4.52 -11.22
CA ILE A 94 4.91 4.54 -9.76
C ILE A 94 4.36 5.83 -9.15
N ALA A 95 4.28 6.90 -9.95
CA ALA A 95 3.71 8.21 -9.66
C ALA A 95 3.31 8.90 -10.98
N ASN A 96 2.49 9.94 -10.91
CA ASN A 96 2.06 10.76 -12.05
C ASN A 96 2.66 12.18 -12.02
N GLU A 97 3.46 12.50 -11.03
CA GLU A 97 4.05 13.81 -10.75
C GLU A 97 4.69 14.48 -11.98
N LEU A 98 5.63 13.79 -12.67
CA LEU A 98 6.38 14.40 -13.76
C LEU A 98 5.49 14.78 -14.95
N TYR A 99 4.39 14.08 -15.18
CA TYR A 99 3.43 14.42 -16.21
C TYR A 99 2.54 15.61 -15.80
N LEU A 100 2.12 15.69 -14.54
CA LEU A 100 1.34 16.80 -14.03
C LEU A 100 2.15 18.10 -14.04
N LYS A 101 3.45 18.05 -13.69
CA LYS A 101 4.37 19.20 -13.83
C LYS A 101 4.51 19.66 -15.28
N ARG A 102 4.55 18.74 -16.26
CA ARG A 102 4.56 19.12 -17.69
C ARG A 102 3.28 19.86 -18.11
N LEU A 103 2.13 19.56 -17.50
CA LEU A 103 0.89 20.30 -17.76
C LEU A 103 0.96 21.73 -17.18
N ILE A 104 1.62 21.93 -16.04
CA ILE A 104 1.89 23.26 -15.51
C ILE A 104 2.81 24.05 -16.44
N VAL A 105 3.87 23.42 -16.99
CA VAL A 105 4.69 24.03 -18.07
C VAL A 105 3.83 24.38 -19.28
N GLY A 106 2.82 23.56 -19.59
CA GLY A 106 1.85 23.79 -20.66
C GLY A 106 0.88 24.95 -20.42
N GLY A 107 0.96 25.61 -19.24
CA GLY A 107 0.21 26.83 -18.93
C GLY A 107 -1.09 26.63 -18.14
N PHE A 108 -1.34 25.43 -17.60
CA PHE A 108 -2.47 25.25 -16.70
C PHE A 108 -2.14 25.85 -15.32
N GLU A 109 -3.10 26.58 -14.73
CA GLU A 109 -2.94 27.19 -13.40
C GLU A 109 -3.04 26.18 -12.25
N GLY A 110 -3.84 25.12 -12.44
CA GLY A 110 -3.98 24.05 -11.47
C GLY A 110 -4.57 22.80 -12.11
N VAL A 111 -3.89 21.66 -11.90
CA VAL A 111 -4.32 20.35 -12.42
C VAL A 111 -4.29 19.33 -11.30
N TYR A 112 -5.24 18.38 -11.31
CA TYR A 112 -5.24 17.27 -10.38
C TYR A 112 -5.64 15.95 -11.05
N GLU A 113 -5.21 14.85 -10.48
CA GLU A 113 -5.53 13.50 -10.96
C GLU A 113 -5.78 12.56 -9.77
N PHE A 114 -6.87 11.78 -9.85
CA PHE A 114 -7.02 10.58 -9.03
C PHE A 114 -6.41 9.42 -9.78
N SER A 115 -5.21 9.03 -9.38
CA SER A 115 -4.41 8.09 -10.14
C SER A 115 -4.32 6.72 -9.47
N LYS A 116 -4.33 5.67 -10.30
CA LYS A 116 -3.82 4.36 -9.91
C LYS A 116 -2.32 4.35 -10.13
N ASN A 117 -1.57 4.10 -9.05
CA ASN A 117 -0.14 3.93 -9.08
C ASN A 117 0.21 2.49 -8.70
N PHE A 118 1.36 2.00 -9.18
CA PHE A 118 1.76 0.61 -9.12
C PHE A 118 3.18 0.51 -8.57
N ARG A 119 3.36 -0.18 -7.45
CA ARG A 119 4.68 -0.42 -6.85
C ARG A 119 4.88 -1.91 -6.64
N ASN A 120 5.92 -2.47 -7.25
CA ASN A 120 6.23 -3.89 -7.22
C ASN A 120 7.00 -4.25 -5.94
N GLU A 121 6.33 -4.08 -4.81
CA GLU A 121 6.85 -4.22 -3.46
C GLU A 121 6.01 -5.19 -2.64
N GLY A 122 6.30 -5.29 -1.33
CA GLY A 122 5.57 -6.16 -0.41
C GLY A 122 4.11 -5.74 -0.21
N MET A 123 3.30 -6.68 0.24
CA MET A 123 1.90 -6.46 0.62
C MET A 123 1.75 -6.65 2.12
N ASP A 124 1.14 -5.67 2.79
CA ASP A 124 0.82 -5.73 4.21
C ASP A 124 -0.55 -5.08 4.51
N ARG A 125 -0.79 -4.71 5.76
CA ARG A 125 -2.04 -4.05 6.17
C ARG A 125 -2.19 -2.62 5.67
N THR A 126 -1.10 -1.99 5.24
CA THR A 126 -1.04 -0.58 4.83
C THR A 126 -0.60 -0.40 3.38
N HIS A 127 -0.10 -1.45 2.73
CA HIS A 127 0.42 -1.43 1.38
C HIS A 127 -0.25 -2.47 0.48
N ASN A 128 -0.63 -2.03 -0.71
CA ASN A 128 -1.13 -2.86 -1.80
C ASN A 128 -0.37 -2.49 -3.07
N PRO A 129 0.05 -3.43 -3.92
CA PRO A 129 0.85 -3.13 -5.12
C PRO A 129 0.19 -2.16 -6.10
N GLU A 130 -1.12 -2.13 -6.10
CA GLU A 130 -1.96 -1.17 -6.81
C GLU A 130 -2.73 -0.34 -5.77
N PHE A 131 -2.55 0.97 -5.77
CA PHE A 131 -3.20 1.88 -4.83
C PHE A 131 -3.68 3.15 -5.52
N THR A 132 -4.52 3.92 -4.84
CA THR A 132 -5.03 5.19 -5.36
C THR A 132 -4.38 6.35 -4.63
N ALA A 133 -3.75 7.25 -5.39
CA ALA A 133 -3.33 8.56 -4.92
C ALA A 133 -4.18 9.66 -5.58
N MET A 134 -4.28 10.79 -4.92
CA MET A 134 -4.70 12.06 -5.51
C MET A 134 -3.50 12.98 -5.52
N GLU A 135 -3.15 13.50 -6.69
CA GLU A 135 -2.10 14.52 -6.80
C GLU A 135 -2.67 15.78 -7.42
N ILE A 136 -2.23 16.94 -6.92
CA ILE A 136 -2.60 18.27 -7.40
C ILE A 136 -1.36 19.16 -7.45
N TYR A 137 -1.25 19.92 -8.53
CA TYR A 137 -0.18 20.91 -8.75
C TYR A 137 -0.81 22.25 -9.09
N VAL A 138 -0.38 23.30 -8.39
CA VAL A 138 -0.94 24.65 -8.53
C VAL A 138 0.17 25.67 -8.72
N ALA A 139 0.12 26.37 -9.87
CA ALA A 139 1.07 27.40 -10.21
C ALA A 139 0.98 28.62 -9.25
N TYR A 140 2.13 29.27 -9.03
CA TYR A 140 2.27 30.44 -8.16
C TYR A 140 1.88 30.20 -6.69
N LYS A 141 2.04 28.94 -6.22
CA LYS A 141 1.86 28.52 -4.83
C LYS A 141 3.16 27.89 -4.31
N ASP A 142 3.31 27.90 -2.99
CA ASP A 142 4.41 27.27 -2.28
C ASP A 142 3.90 26.30 -1.20
N TYR A 143 4.82 25.62 -0.52
CA TYR A 143 4.50 24.61 0.50
C TYR A 143 3.73 25.19 1.71
N ASN A 144 3.92 26.50 2.05
CA ASN A 144 3.17 27.14 3.11
C ASN A 144 1.68 27.24 2.75
N TRP A 145 1.40 27.70 1.51
CA TRP A 145 0.05 27.74 0.99
C TRP A 145 -0.54 26.33 0.89
N MET A 146 0.26 25.33 0.53
CA MET A 146 -0.17 23.94 0.46
C MET A 146 -0.53 23.35 1.84
N MET A 147 0.14 23.76 2.94
CA MET A 147 -0.27 23.38 4.29
C MET A 147 -1.69 23.88 4.60
N GLU A 148 -1.98 25.16 4.38
CA GLU A 148 -3.30 25.74 4.62
C GLU A 148 -4.38 25.12 3.70
N PHE A 149 -4.02 24.84 2.45
CA PHE A 149 -4.88 24.16 1.50
C PHE A 149 -5.22 22.74 1.94
N THR A 150 -4.23 21.99 2.43
CA THR A 150 -4.39 20.62 2.92
C THR A 150 -5.29 20.58 4.16
N GLU A 151 -5.12 21.51 5.10
CA GLU A 151 -5.98 21.67 6.27
C GLU A 151 -7.45 21.85 5.86
N GLN A 152 -7.73 22.81 4.97
CA GLN A 152 -9.08 23.10 4.48
C GLN A 152 -9.67 21.91 3.72
N LEU A 153 -8.88 21.25 2.87
CA LEU A 153 -9.30 20.10 2.09
C LEU A 153 -9.71 18.93 2.99
N LEU A 154 -8.87 18.56 3.96
CA LEU A 154 -9.12 17.41 4.82
C LEU A 154 -10.27 17.66 5.81
N GLU A 155 -10.40 18.87 6.35
CA GLU A 155 -11.57 19.25 7.16
C GLU A 155 -12.86 19.15 6.32
N HIS A 156 -12.87 19.71 5.10
CA HIS A 156 -13.99 19.60 4.17
C HIS A 156 -14.35 18.13 3.86
N CYS A 157 -13.37 17.29 3.60
CA CYS A 157 -13.57 15.86 3.32
C CYS A 157 -14.13 15.12 4.53
N ALA A 158 -13.60 15.34 5.74
CA ALA A 158 -14.08 14.70 6.96
C ALA A 158 -15.55 15.07 7.24
N ILE A 159 -15.89 16.35 7.13
CA ILE A 159 -17.27 16.84 7.31
C ILE A 159 -18.20 16.25 6.24
N SER A 160 -17.77 16.21 4.98
CA SER A 160 -18.57 15.66 3.87
C SER A 160 -18.85 14.17 4.02
N VAL A 161 -17.89 13.40 4.52
CA VAL A 161 -17.99 11.93 4.66
C VAL A 161 -18.72 11.54 5.95
N ASN A 162 -18.40 12.19 7.07
CA ASN A 162 -18.85 11.79 8.42
C ASN A 162 -19.83 12.78 9.08
N GLY A 163 -20.05 13.96 8.50
CA GLY A 163 -20.87 15.03 9.08
C GLY A 163 -20.16 15.84 10.17
N THR A 164 -18.88 15.56 10.44
CA THR A 164 -18.05 16.21 11.46
C THR A 164 -16.58 16.13 11.07
N SER A 165 -15.74 17.06 11.58
CA SER A 165 -14.29 17.02 11.41
C SER A 165 -13.61 15.87 12.17
N LYS A 166 -14.32 15.28 13.14
CA LYS A 166 -13.80 14.22 14.00
C LYS A 166 -14.07 12.84 13.45
N THR A 167 -13.13 11.95 13.69
CA THR A 167 -13.25 10.50 13.37
C THR A 167 -12.57 9.68 14.46
N THR A 168 -12.94 8.41 14.57
CA THR A 168 -12.24 7.44 15.44
C THR A 168 -11.34 6.55 14.57
N PHE A 169 -10.12 6.30 15.02
CA PHE A 169 -9.25 5.30 14.42
C PHE A 169 -8.57 4.47 15.52
N GLY A 170 -8.95 3.19 15.60
CA GLY A 170 -8.58 2.34 16.72
C GLY A 170 -9.11 2.89 18.05
N SER A 171 -8.22 3.21 18.99
CA SER A 171 -8.55 3.81 20.28
C SER A 171 -8.49 5.35 20.31
N TYR A 172 -8.12 5.99 19.20
CA TYR A 172 -7.88 7.43 19.13
C TYR A 172 -9.05 8.16 18.48
N GLU A 173 -9.44 9.31 19.07
CA GLU A 173 -10.24 10.32 18.40
C GLU A 173 -9.29 11.26 17.66
N ILE A 174 -9.51 11.44 16.35
CA ILE A 174 -8.74 12.32 15.47
C ILE A 174 -9.63 13.47 15.06
N ASP A 175 -9.14 14.70 15.14
CA ASP A 175 -9.85 15.88 14.66
C ASP A 175 -9.12 16.52 13.47
N PHE A 176 -9.76 16.50 12.30
CA PHE A 176 -9.27 17.13 11.08
C PHE A 176 -9.58 18.63 11.01
N LYS A 177 -9.97 19.26 12.12
CA LYS A 177 -10.21 20.69 12.19
C LYS A 177 -8.89 21.47 12.16
N ALA A 178 -8.79 22.45 11.27
CA ALA A 178 -7.65 23.35 11.20
C ALA A 178 -7.56 24.28 12.46
N PRO A 179 -6.36 24.79 12.81
CA PRO A 179 -5.05 24.51 12.21
C PRO A 179 -4.36 23.26 12.77
N TYR A 180 -3.48 22.65 11.98
CA TYR A 180 -2.67 21.51 12.42
C TYR A 180 -1.35 21.98 13.03
N LYS A 181 -0.75 21.14 13.88
CA LYS A 181 0.59 21.36 14.43
C LYS A 181 1.62 21.28 13.31
N ARG A 182 2.66 22.13 13.36
CA ARG A 182 3.81 22.16 12.45
C ARG A 182 5.08 21.94 13.27
N VAL A 183 5.90 20.97 12.87
CA VAL A 183 7.17 20.60 13.54
C VAL A 183 8.21 20.33 12.45
N THR A 184 9.41 20.88 12.58
CA THR A 184 10.49 20.53 11.64
C THR A 184 10.98 19.11 11.90
N MET A 185 11.49 18.44 10.87
CA MET A 185 12.08 17.10 11.03
C MET A 185 13.20 17.11 12.06
N ARG A 186 14.09 18.10 12.02
CA ARG A 186 15.16 18.27 13.03
C ARG A 186 14.58 18.36 14.45
N GLN A 187 13.58 19.24 14.66
CA GLN A 187 12.98 19.41 15.99
C GLN A 187 12.29 18.13 16.47
N SER A 188 11.64 17.41 15.57
CA SER A 188 11.03 16.13 15.90
C SER A 188 12.06 15.12 16.39
N ILE A 189 13.15 14.94 15.65
CA ILE A 189 14.23 14.00 16.05
C ILE A 189 14.83 14.44 17.37
N LEU A 190 15.14 15.73 17.55
CA LEU A 190 15.68 16.26 18.79
C LEU A 190 14.75 16.02 19.98
N ASP A 191 13.45 16.28 19.83
CA ASP A 191 12.46 16.13 20.92
C ASP A 191 12.32 14.68 21.40
N PHE A 192 12.33 13.71 20.47
CA PHE A 192 12.10 12.30 20.81
C PHE A 192 13.38 11.49 21.10
N THR A 193 14.52 11.91 20.57
CA THR A 193 15.78 11.15 20.73
C THR A 193 16.84 11.87 21.56
N GLY A 194 16.73 13.18 21.71
CA GLY A 194 17.77 14.04 22.29
C GLY A 194 18.96 14.27 21.34
N PHE A 195 18.91 13.76 20.10
CA PHE A 195 20.00 13.87 19.12
C PHE A 195 19.69 14.96 18.09
N ASP A 196 20.60 15.92 17.96
CA ASP A 196 20.50 16.98 16.96
C ASP A 196 21.22 16.56 15.68
N ILE A 197 20.48 16.48 14.57
CA ILE A 197 20.99 16.08 13.25
C ILE A 197 21.72 17.22 12.52
N GLU A 198 21.65 18.48 13.01
CA GLU A 198 22.25 19.61 12.32
C GLU A 198 23.76 19.49 12.21
N GLY A 199 24.28 19.66 10.99
CA GLY A 199 25.71 19.62 10.72
C GLY A 199 26.37 18.25 10.87
N LYS A 200 25.59 17.20 11.13
CA LYS A 200 26.12 15.84 11.31
C LYS A 200 26.59 15.21 10.02
N SER A 201 27.71 14.52 10.08
CA SER A 201 28.23 13.67 9.01
C SER A 201 27.43 12.37 8.92
N GLU A 202 27.56 11.66 7.80
CA GLU A 202 26.95 10.34 7.61
C GLU A 202 27.39 9.34 8.68
N ASP A 203 28.70 9.31 9.03
CA ASP A 203 29.25 8.43 10.07
C ASP A 203 28.67 8.73 11.46
N GLU A 204 28.49 10.02 11.82
CA GLU A 204 27.87 10.42 13.07
C GLU A 204 26.39 10.00 13.13
N LEU A 205 25.65 10.16 12.04
CA LEU A 205 24.25 9.71 11.92
C LEU A 205 24.14 8.19 12.03
N ARG A 206 25.01 7.45 11.34
CA ARG A 206 25.07 5.99 11.39
C ARG A 206 25.35 5.49 12.80
N THR A 207 26.32 6.11 13.48
CA THR A 207 26.67 5.79 14.88
C THR A 207 25.49 6.08 15.82
N ALA A 208 24.80 7.21 15.62
CA ALA A 208 23.62 7.57 16.41
C ALA A 208 22.47 6.57 16.19
N ALA A 209 22.14 6.24 14.95
CA ALA A 209 21.11 5.27 14.62
C ALA A 209 21.38 3.89 15.24
N GLN A 210 22.62 3.39 15.14
CA GLN A 210 23.04 2.15 15.79
C GLN A 210 22.90 2.21 17.31
N SER A 211 23.27 3.33 17.93
CA SER A 211 23.14 3.51 19.40
C SER A 211 21.66 3.51 19.85
N MET A 212 20.75 3.90 18.98
CA MET A 212 19.30 3.87 19.20
C MET A 212 18.68 2.49 18.90
N GLY A 213 19.48 1.51 18.47
CA GLY A 213 19.03 0.16 18.14
C GLY A 213 18.34 0.06 16.75
N ILE A 214 18.62 1.01 15.87
CA ILE A 214 18.10 1.01 14.49
C ILE A 214 19.05 0.17 13.63
N ALA A 215 18.50 -0.73 12.82
CA ALA A 215 19.28 -1.51 11.87
C ALA A 215 19.69 -0.64 10.69
N VAL A 216 20.98 -0.45 10.49
CA VAL A 216 21.54 0.34 9.38
C VAL A 216 22.63 -0.45 8.68
N ASP A 217 22.72 -0.33 7.38
CA ASP A 217 23.75 -0.93 6.56
C ASP A 217 24.68 0.13 5.90
N GLU A 218 25.71 -0.34 5.22
CA GLU A 218 26.73 0.53 4.63
C GLU A 218 26.26 1.28 3.37
N THR A 219 25.15 0.87 2.78
CA THR A 219 24.60 1.49 1.56
C THR A 219 23.75 2.72 1.87
N MET A 220 23.26 2.84 3.10
CA MET A 220 22.42 3.96 3.54
C MET A 220 23.21 5.27 3.57
N GLY A 221 22.87 6.20 2.68
CA GLY A 221 23.39 7.57 2.69
C GLY A 221 22.76 8.42 3.80
N LYS A 222 23.25 9.67 3.93
CA LYS A 222 22.83 10.61 4.98
C LYS A 222 21.31 10.80 5.06
N GLY A 223 20.63 10.98 3.92
CA GLY A 223 19.18 11.13 3.87
C GLY A 223 18.45 9.92 4.43
N LYS A 224 18.81 8.71 3.98
CA LYS A 224 18.20 7.46 4.46
C LYS A 224 18.40 7.23 5.96
N LEU A 225 19.58 7.55 6.49
CA LEU A 225 19.85 7.44 7.92
C LEU A 225 18.96 8.36 8.77
N ILE A 226 18.70 9.59 8.29
CA ILE A 226 17.80 10.53 8.98
C ILE A 226 16.37 10.01 8.90
N ASP A 227 15.95 9.48 7.76
CA ASP A 227 14.63 8.89 7.54
C ASP A 227 14.37 7.70 8.49
N GLU A 228 15.32 6.79 8.60
CA GLU A 228 15.25 5.64 9.52
C GLU A 228 15.16 6.09 11.00
N ILE A 229 15.93 7.12 11.39
CA ILE A 229 15.83 7.68 12.76
C ILE A 229 14.44 8.26 13.00
N PHE A 230 13.91 9.03 12.04
CA PHE A 230 12.59 9.62 12.16
C PHE A 230 11.49 8.56 12.19
N GLY A 231 11.47 7.61 11.26
CA GLY A 231 10.51 6.53 11.15
C GLY A 231 10.42 5.68 12.42
N GLU A 232 11.58 5.23 12.93
CA GLU A 232 11.65 4.33 14.07
C GLU A 232 11.39 5.01 15.43
N LYS A 233 11.74 6.30 15.58
CA LYS A 233 11.70 6.98 16.89
C LYS A 233 10.66 8.08 17.01
N CYS A 234 10.23 8.70 15.90
CA CYS A 234 9.41 9.90 15.95
C CYS A 234 8.01 9.68 15.37
N GLU A 235 7.89 9.03 14.22
CA GLU A 235 6.66 8.92 13.42
C GLU A 235 5.46 8.44 14.25
N GLY A 236 5.63 7.35 15.01
CA GLY A 236 4.59 6.72 15.82
C GLY A 236 3.96 7.61 16.91
N ASN A 237 4.59 8.74 17.24
CA ASN A 237 4.13 9.64 18.30
C ASN A 237 3.09 10.69 17.81
N TYR A 238 2.95 10.85 16.50
CA TYR A 238 2.04 11.84 15.90
C TYR A 238 0.65 11.25 15.70
N ILE A 239 -0.22 11.39 16.72
CA ILE A 239 -1.60 10.88 16.68
C ILE A 239 -2.52 11.86 15.95
N GLN A 240 -2.50 13.15 16.35
CA GLN A 240 -3.29 14.19 15.69
C GLN A 240 -2.60 14.66 14.41
N PRO A 241 -3.34 15.19 13.43
CA PRO A 241 -2.78 15.73 12.21
C PRO A 241 -1.64 16.71 12.51
N THR A 242 -0.44 16.39 12.06
CA THR A 242 0.78 17.17 12.31
C THR A 242 1.63 17.22 11.04
N PHE A 243 1.96 18.41 10.58
CA PHE A 243 2.92 18.61 9.52
C PHE A 243 4.34 18.46 10.05
N ILE A 244 5.12 17.57 9.44
CA ILE A 244 6.55 17.50 9.59
C ILE A 244 7.16 18.27 8.42
N THR A 245 7.95 19.29 8.71
CA THR A 245 8.46 20.24 7.70
C THR A 245 9.99 20.24 7.59
N ASP A 246 10.50 20.87 6.56
CA ASP A 246 11.91 21.21 6.40
C ASP A 246 12.81 19.97 6.35
N TYR A 247 12.52 19.11 5.39
CA TYR A 247 13.26 17.87 5.11
C TYR A 247 14.67 18.17 4.57
N PRO A 248 15.67 17.36 4.93
CA PRO A 248 16.99 17.43 4.32
C PRO A 248 16.96 17.31 2.79
N LYS A 249 17.85 18.06 2.13
CA LYS A 249 17.92 18.12 0.66
C LYS A 249 18.14 16.74 0.03
N GLU A 250 18.93 15.90 0.68
CA GLU A 250 19.27 14.55 0.22
C GLU A 250 18.06 13.59 0.16
N MET A 251 16.99 13.90 0.88
CA MET A 251 15.76 13.10 0.91
C MET A 251 14.71 13.53 -0.13
N SER A 252 14.97 14.59 -0.90
CA SER A 252 13.91 15.28 -1.65
C SER A 252 14.35 15.70 -3.05
N PRO A 253 14.54 14.76 -4.00
CA PRO A 253 15.14 15.03 -5.31
C PRO A 253 14.31 15.93 -6.23
N LEU A 254 13.01 16.07 -5.98
CA LEU A 254 12.08 16.84 -6.82
C LEU A 254 11.61 18.15 -6.17
N THR A 255 12.13 18.44 -4.97
CA THR A 255 11.69 19.55 -4.13
C THR A 255 12.65 20.73 -4.23
N LYS A 256 12.09 21.93 -4.23
CA LYS A 256 12.84 23.17 -4.22
C LYS A 256 13.65 23.33 -2.92
N GLU A 257 14.87 23.85 -3.05
CA GLU A 257 15.70 24.22 -1.92
C GLU A 257 14.98 25.25 -1.03
N HIS A 258 15.12 25.11 0.29
CA HIS A 258 14.50 26.00 1.25
C HIS A 258 15.10 27.40 1.14
N ARG A 259 14.23 28.44 1.10
CA ARG A 259 14.60 29.84 0.85
C ARG A 259 15.61 30.43 1.83
N ASP A 260 15.64 29.93 3.08
CA ASP A 260 16.48 30.44 4.16
C ASP A 260 17.62 29.49 4.54
N ASN A 261 17.59 28.22 4.10
CA ASN A 261 18.61 27.23 4.43
C ASN A 261 18.83 26.24 3.27
N PRO A 262 19.93 26.34 2.52
CA PRO A 262 20.17 25.52 1.32
C PRO A 262 20.43 24.02 1.62
N THR A 263 20.56 23.61 2.88
CA THR A 263 20.68 22.19 3.27
C THR A 263 19.33 21.50 3.46
N LEU A 264 18.24 22.28 3.41
CA LEU A 264 16.86 21.83 3.58
C LEU A 264 16.06 22.06 2.32
N THR A 265 14.85 21.53 2.30
CA THR A 265 13.87 21.72 1.22
C THR A 265 12.54 22.23 1.75
N GLU A 266 11.79 22.94 0.91
CA GLU A 266 10.43 23.39 1.18
C GLU A 266 9.45 22.23 1.01
N ARG A 267 9.46 21.27 1.97
CA ARG A 267 8.67 20.04 1.96
C ARG A 267 7.96 19.84 3.30
N PHE A 268 6.79 19.26 3.25
CA PHE A 268 6.16 18.68 4.42
C PHE A 268 5.54 17.31 4.13
N GLU A 269 5.44 16.51 5.17
CA GLU A 269 4.55 15.36 5.22
C GLU A 269 3.51 15.56 6.32
N LEU A 270 2.28 15.10 6.08
CA LEU A 270 1.23 15.13 7.07
C LEU A 270 1.13 13.77 7.76
N MET A 271 1.45 13.75 9.05
CA MET A 271 1.35 12.56 9.90
C MET A 271 0.03 12.53 10.66
N VAL A 272 -0.62 11.34 10.66
CA VAL A 272 -1.80 11.04 11.48
C VAL A 272 -1.71 9.61 11.99
N CYS A 273 -1.83 9.40 13.29
CA CYS A 273 -1.68 8.09 13.93
C CYS A 273 -0.42 7.33 13.50
N GLY A 274 0.72 8.01 13.42
CA GLY A 274 1.99 7.44 13.01
C GLY A 274 1.98 6.96 11.55
N LYS A 275 1.24 7.62 10.68
CA LYS A 275 1.19 7.31 9.24
C LYS A 275 1.18 8.59 8.42
N GLU A 276 2.00 8.63 7.40
CA GLU A 276 1.93 9.64 6.36
C GLU A 276 0.60 9.54 5.60
N ILE A 277 -0.15 10.63 5.52
CA ILE A 277 -1.37 10.75 4.69
C ILE A 277 -1.10 11.55 3.43
N ALA A 278 -0.27 12.60 3.54
CA ALA A 278 0.03 13.52 2.46
C ALA A 278 1.50 13.90 2.46
N ASN A 279 2.02 14.14 1.25
CA ASN A 279 3.36 14.66 1.00
C ASN A 279 3.23 15.84 0.03
N SER A 280 3.92 16.94 0.31
CA SER A 280 3.79 18.18 -0.45
C SER A 280 5.06 19.02 -0.38
N TYR A 281 5.30 19.75 -1.44
CA TYR A 281 6.45 20.65 -1.50
C TYR A 281 6.26 21.79 -2.49
N SER A 282 7.13 22.83 -2.35
CA SER A 282 7.41 23.73 -3.46
C SER A 282 8.23 22.98 -4.49
N GLU A 283 7.77 22.97 -5.73
CA GLU A 283 8.36 22.20 -6.81
C GLU A 283 9.72 22.75 -7.25
N LEU A 284 10.69 21.85 -7.43
CA LEU A 284 11.94 22.21 -8.08
C LEU A 284 11.65 22.54 -9.55
N ASN A 285 12.00 23.76 -9.95
CA ASN A 285 11.72 24.29 -11.29
C ASN A 285 12.98 24.79 -12.01
N ASP A 286 14.16 24.59 -11.43
CA ASP A 286 15.45 24.84 -12.07
C ASP A 286 15.92 23.57 -12.79
N PRO A 287 16.05 23.57 -14.14
CA PRO A 287 16.47 22.39 -14.88
C PRO A 287 17.91 21.94 -14.58
N ILE A 288 18.78 22.86 -14.16
CA ILE A 288 20.17 22.55 -13.83
C ILE A 288 20.24 21.81 -12.50
N ASP A 289 19.64 22.37 -11.43
CA ASP A 289 19.56 21.70 -10.12
C ASP A 289 18.81 20.35 -10.24
N GLN A 290 17.74 20.30 -11.05
CA GLN A 290 17.00 19.05 -11.27
C GLN A 290 17.86 17.96 -11.92
N ARG A 291 18.70 18.31 -12.90
CA ARG A 291 19.64 17.39 -13.53
C ARG A 291 20.64 16.86 -12.51
N GLU A 292 21.25 17.74 -11.72
CA GLU A 292 22.20 17.36 -10.67
C GLU A 292 21.57 16.37 -9.67
N ARG A 293 20.30 16.62 -9.26
CA ARG A 293 19.57 15.71 -8.36
C ARG A 293 19.32 14.33 -8.98
N PHE A 294 18.97 14.28 -10.26
CA PHE A 294 18.80 12.99 -10.96
C PHE A 294 20.13 12.23 -11.09
N GLU A 295 21.22 12.93 -11.37
CA GLU A 295 22.56 12.32 -11.43
C GLU A 295 23.00 11.78 -10.06
N ASP A 296 22.64 12.46 -8.97
CA ASP A 296 22.93 11.99 -7.62
C ASP A 296 22.08 10.75 -7.26
N GLN A 297 20.82 10.69 -7.69
CA GLN A 297 19.97 9.48 -7.55
C GLN A 297 20.57 8.29 -8.31
N LEU A 298 21.05 8.49 -9.55
CA LEU A 298 21.74 7.43 -10.30
C LEU A 298 22.96 6.88 -9.56
N LYS A 299 23.77 7.75 -8.94
CA LYS A 299 24.93 7.32 -8.16
C LYS A 299 24.54 6.49 -6.93
N LEU A 300 23.39 6.77 -6.30
CA LEU A 300 22.86 5.97 -5.20
C LEU A 300 22.38 4.60 -5.69
N SER A 301 21.67 4.56 -6.81
CA SER A 301 21.23 3.30 -7.45
C SER A 301 22.43 2.42 -7.83
N GLU A 302 23.51 2.99 -8.41
CA GLU A 302 24.74 2.27 -8.71
C GLU A 302 25.45 1.69 -7.48
N LYS A 303 25.24 2.27 -6.29
CA LYS A 303 25.75 1.76 -5.01
C LYS A 303 24.86 0.67 -4.40
N GLY A 304 23.72 0.37 -5.01
CA GLY A 304 22.79 -0.68 -4.59
C GLY A 304 21.57 -0.17 -3.80
N ASP A 305 21.27 1.12 -3.86
CA ASP A 305 20.01 1.65 -3.37
C ASP A 305 18.90 1.34 -4.40
N ASP A 306 18.15 0.30 -4.14
CA ASP A 306 17.07 -0.19 -5.01
C ASP A 306 15.86 0.77 -5.12
N GLU A 307 15.78 1.77 -4.26
CA GLU A 307 14.73 2.79 -4.24
C GLU A 307 15.15 4.05 -5.02
N ALA A 308 16.44 4.23 -5.30
CA ALA A 308 16.93 5.37 -6.06
C ALA A 308 16.56 5.27 -7.55
N GLY A 309 16.36 6.42 -8.21
CA GLY A 309 16.00 6.47 -9.62
C GLY A 309 17.09 5.90 -10.54
N GLU A 310 16.70 4.98 -11.42
CA GLU A 310 17.61 4.33 -12.38
C GLU A 310 17.73 5.09 -13.71
N PHE A 311 16.92 6.11 -13.94
CA PHE A 311 16.81 6.80 -15.23
C PHE A 311 16.74 8.32 -15.06
N ILE A 312 17.35 9.04 -16.00
CA ILE A 312 17.15 10.48 -16.15
C ILE A 312 16.03 10.70 -17.18
N ASP A 313 14.96 11.40 -16.80
CA ASP A 313 13.91 11.82 -17.72
C ASP A 313 14.33 13.11 -18.45
N GLU A 314 15.02 12.96 -19.58
CA GLU A 314 15.50 14.06 -20.43
C GLU A 314 14.34 14.89 -21.00
N ASP A 315 13.16 14.29 -21.21
CA ASP A 315 11.98 15.00 -21.68
C ASP A 315 11.39 15.90 -20.59
N PHE A 316 11.42 15.46 -19.35
CA PHE A 316 11.03 16.29 -18.22
C PHE A 316 12.01 17.47 -18.02
N LEU A 317 13.32 17.22 -18.09
CA LEU A 317 14.33 18.28 -17.99
C LEU A 317 14.13 19.32 -19.10
N ARG A 318 13.92 18.88 -20.34
CA ARG A 318 13.60 19.77 -21.46
C ARG A 318 12.31 20.55 -21.22
N ALA A 319 11.29 19.96 -20.60
CA ALA A 319 10.09 20.69 -20.24
C ALA A 319 10.38 21.81 -19.23
N LEU A 320 11.22 21.57 -18.23
CA LEU A 320 11.65 22.60 -17.27
C LEU A 320 12.42 23.75 -17.96
N GLU A 321 13.21 23.47 -19.00
CA GLU A 321 13.94 24.48 -19.79
C GLU A 321 12.99 25.46 -20.51
N PHE A 322 11.77 25.01 -20.87
CA PHE A 322 10.74 25.92 -21.40
C PHE A 322 10.17 26.86 -20.35
N GLY A 323 10.36 26.54 -19.06
CA GLY A 323 9.98 27.38 -17.94
C GLY A 323 8.73 26.85 -17.20
N MET A 324 8.93 26.24 -16.04
CA MET A 324 7.86 25.93 -15.10
C MET A 324 7.74 27.10 -14.10
N PRO A 325 6.54 27.70 -13.92
CA PRO A 325 6.36 28.73 -12.89
C PRO A 325 6.60 28.13 -11.49
N PRO A 326 6.89 28.95 -10.46
CA PRO A 326 6.84 28.48 -9.08
C PRO A 326 5.53 27.74 -8.83
N THR A 327 5.59 26.54 -8.31
CA THR A 327 4.45 25.63 -8.22
C THR A 327 4.48 24.93 -6.88
N GLY A 328 3.33 24.76 -6.24
CA GLY A 328 3.14 23.86 -5.10
C GLY A 328 2.49 22.57 -5.58
N GLY A 329 3.01 21.44 -5.14
CA GLY A 329 2.45 20.11 -5.39
C GLY A 329 2.04 19.42 -4.10
N LEU A 330 1.02 18.57 -4.18
CA LEU A 330 0.48 17.80 -3.05
C LEU A 330 0.01 16.44 -3.53
N GLY A 331 0.51 15.38 -2.90
CA GLY A 331 0.03 14.02 -3.03
C GLY A 331 -0.69 13.55 -1.78
N ILE A 332 -1.85 12.90 -1.93
CA ILE A 332 -2.62 12.31 -0.84
C ILE A 332 -2.90 10.83 -1.12
N GLY A 333 -2.54 9.94 -0.19
CA GLY A 333 -2.90 8.52 -0.25
C GLY A 333 -4.39 8.32 0.03
N MET A 334 -5.20 8.14 -1.03
CA MET A 334 -6.66 8.02 -0.93
C MET A 334 -7.11 6.80 -0.13
N ASP A 335 -6.41 5.69 -0.31
CA ASP A 335 -6.73 4.46 0.43
C ASP A 335 -6.44 4.63 1.92
N ARG A 336 -5.35 5.30 2.26
CA ARG A 336 -4.97 5.57 3.64
C ARG A 336 -5.92 6.58 4.30
N LEU A 337 -6.29 7.63 3.60
CA LEU A 337 -7.25 8.62 4.11
C LEU A 337 -8.63 8.00 4.39
N ILE A 338 -9.15 7.14 3.52
CA ILE A 338 -10.43 6.47 3.77
C ILE A 338 -10.34 5.46 4.91
N MET A 339 -9.19 4.82 5.15
CA MET A 339 -8.97 3.98 6.33
C MET A 339 -9.21 4.79 7.61
N PHE A 340 -8.67 6.01 7.71
CA PHE A 340 -8.89 6.89 8.87
C PHE A 340 -10.34 7.34 9.00
N LEU A 341 -10.96 7.78 7.91
CA LEU A 341 -12.33 8.29 7.92
C LEU A 341 -13.39 7.21 8.19
N THR A 342 -13.03 5.93 8.08
CA THR A 342 -13.95 4.80 8.26
C THR A 342 -13.55 3.83 9.38
N ASN A 343 -12.52 4.18 10.16
CA ASN A 343 -12.00 3.34 11.24
C ASN A 343 -11.61 1.92 10.78
N ASN A 344 -10.90 1.82 9.68
CA ASN A 344 -10.41 0.54 9.16
C ASN A 344 -8.89 0.49 9.22
N PRO A 345 -8.28 -0.39 10.04
CA PRO A 345 -6.83 -0.46 10.20
C PRO A 345 -6.11 -1.22 9.07
N SER A 346 -6.85 -1.71 8.07
CA SER A 346 -6.28 -2.44 6.94
C SER A 346 -6.75 -1.88 5.61
N ILE A 347 -5.80 -1.67 4.68
CA ILE A 347 -6.07 -1.22 3.31
C ILE A 347 -6.99 -2.19 2.57
N GLN A 348 -6.93 -3.49 2.88
CA GLN A 348 -7.77 -4.52 2.28
C GLN A 348 -9.25 -4.33 2.59
N GLU A 349 -9.59 -3.69 3.71
CA GLU A 349 -10.99 -3.38 4.04
C GLU A 349 -11.57 -2.27 3.18
N VAL A 350 -10.75 -1.36 2.68
CA VAL A 350 -11.17 -0.19 1.90
C VAL A 350 -10.99 -0.35 0.40
N LEU A 351 -10.47 -1.50 -0.05
CA LEU A 351 -10.38 -1.91 -1.46
C LEU A 351 -11.46 -2.94 -1.76
N PHE A 352 -12.13 -2.82 -2.92
CA PHE A 352 -13.12 -3.81 -3.34
C PHE A 352 -12.47 -5.18 -3.55
N PHE A 353 -11.37 -5.21 -4.28
CA PHE A 353 -10.63 -6.41 -4.62
C PHE A 353 -9.14 -6.18 -4.35
N PRO A 354 -8.67 -6.33 -3.09
CA PRO A 354 -7.27 -6.22 -2.78
C PRO A 354 -6.46 -7.35 -3.44
N GLN A 355 -5.19 -7.10 -3.74
CA GLN A 355 -4.31 -8.16 -4.18
C GLN A 355 -4.16 -9.21 -3.06
N MET A 356 -4.35 -10.47 -3.41
CA MET A 356 -4.27 -11.60 -2.48
C MET A 356 -3.13 -12.52 -2.89
N ARG A 357 -2.49 -13.14 -1.91
CA ARG A 357 -1.57 -14.25 -2.21
C ARG A 357 -2.36 -15.38 -2.88
N PRO A 358 -1.76 -16.10 -3.84
CA PRO A 358 -2.39 -17.29 -4.39
C PRO A 358 -2.83 -18.24 -3.25
N GLU A 359 -3.99 -18.86 -3.38
CA GLU A 359 -4.37 -19.95 -2.48
C GLU A 359 -3.26 -20.99 -2.59
N LYS A 360 -2.84 -21.53 -1.44
CA LYS A 360 -2.00 -22.71 -1.48
C LYS A 360 -2.82 -23.76 -2.21
N ALA A 361 -2.39 -24.16 -3.38
CA ALA A 361 -2.94 -25.35 -4.01
C ALA A 361 -2.95 -26.43 -2.94
N ALA A 362 -4.10 -27.07 -2.73
CA ALA A 362 -4.13 -28.28 -1.94
C ALA A 362 -2.97 -29.15 -2.47
N PRO A 363 -2.07 -29.64 -1.62
CA PRO A 363 -0.94 -30.42 -2.10
C PRO A 363 -1.52 -31.50 -2.99
N SER A 364 -1.15 -31.50 -4.27
CA SER A 364 -1.54 -32.53 -5.22
C SER A 364 -0.86 -33.81 -4.71
N TYR A 365 -1.62 -34.58 -3.92
CA TYR A 365 -1.16 -35.85 -3.44
C TYR A 365 -1.25 -36.83 -4.61
N GLU A 366 -0.09 -37.20 -5.15
CA GLU A 366 -0.02 -38.27 -6.10
C GLU A 366 -0.23 -39.61 -5.36
N LEU A 367 -1.39 -40.23 -5.64
CA LEU A 367 -1.70 -41.55 -5.09
C LEU A 367 -0.59 -42.53 -5.46
N THR A 368 -0.09 -43.26 -4.47
CA THR A 368 0.78 -44.43 -4.70
C THR A 368 0.02 -45.49 -5.44
N GLU A 369 0.68 -46.46 -6.06
CA GLU A 369 0.03 -47.55 -6.77
C GLU A 369 -0.91 -48.37 -5.88
N ASP A 370 -0.52 -48.61 -4.62
CA ASP A 370 -1.37 -49.31 -3.65
C ASP A 370 -2.63 -48.50 -3.27
N GLU A 371 -2.56 -47.17 -3.20
CA GLU A 371 -3.68 -46.25 -2.98
C GLU A 371 -4.60 -46.15 -4.19
N LYS A 372 -4.05 -46.11 -5.40
CA LYS A 372 -4.83 -46.15 -6.66
C LYS A 372 -5.70 -47.40 -6.76
N ILE A 373 -5.20 -48.53 -6.32
CA ILE A 373 -5.98 -49.78 -6.28
C ILE A 373 -7.21 -49.60 -5.36
N ILE A 374 -7.01 -49.09 -4.15
CA ILE A 374 -8.11 -48.86 -3.20
C ILE A 374 -9.13 -47.86 -3.73
N VAL A 375 -8.67 -46.71 -4.22
CA VAL A 375 -9.54 -45.67 -4.79
C VAL A 375 -10.32 -46.20 -5.98
N SER A 376 -9.69 -46.93 -6.91
CA SER A 376 -10.37 -47.50 -8.09
C SER A 376 -11.46 -48.49 -7.76
N ILE A 377 -11.31 -49.22 -6.65
CA ILE A 377 -12.36 -50.15 -6.15
C ILE A 377 -13.51 -49.36 -5.54
N LEU A 378 -13.22 -48.31 -4.74
CA LEU A 378 -14.24 -47.43 -4.17
C LEU A 378 -15.06 -46.72 -5.24
N GLU A 379 -14.40 -46.11 -6.24
CA GLU A 379 -15.07 -45.42 -7.37
C GLU A 379 -16.03 -46.36 -8.14
N LYS A 380 -15.66 -47.63 -8.29
CA LYS A 380 -16.53 -48.64 -8.95
C LYS A 380 -17.74 -49.06 -8.08
N ASN A 381 -17.71 -48.77 -6.78
CA ASN A 381 -18.73 -49.10 -5.81
C ASN A 381 -19.38 -47.86 -5.20
N GLU A 382 -19.68 -46.85 -6.02
CA GLU A 382 -20.37 -45.62 -5.62
C GLU A 382 -19.64 -44.85 -4.49
N ASN A 383 -18.31 -44.92 -4.49
CA ASN A 383 -17.43 -44.31 -3.50
C ASN A 383 -17.57 -44.78 -2.07
N LYS A 384 -18.31 -45.88 -1.81
CA LYS A 384 -18.52 -46.43 -0.46
C LYS A 384 -18.52 -47.95 -0.49
N MET A 385 -17.78 -48.58 0.43
CA MET A 385 -17.72 -50.00 0.56
C MET A 385 -17.42 -50.44 1.99
N GLU A 386 -17.90 -51.66 2.39
CA GLU A 386 -17.53 -52.27 3.65
C GLU A 386 -16.01 -52.52 3.72
N LEU A 387 -15.39 -52.18 4.86
CA LEU A 387 -13.95 -52.27 5.07
C LEU A 387 -13.37 -53.65 4.82
N SER A 388 -14.07 -54.71 5.27
CA SER A 388 -13.67 -56.12 5.07
C SER A 388 -13.66 -56.50 3.60
N SER A 389 -14.70 -56.16 2.87
CA SER A 389 -14.88 -56.46 1.45
C SER A 389 -13.88 -55.65 0.59
N LEU A 390 -13.64 -54.39 0.96
CA LEU A 390 -12.64 -53.54 0.29
C LEU A 390 -11.23 -54.10 0.45
N LYS A 391 -10.89 -54.58 1.66
CA LYS A 391 -9.59 -55.18 1.94
C LYS A 391 -9.36 -56.46 1.18
N GLU A 392 -10.40 -57.29 1.05
CA GLU A 392 -10.37 -58.55 0.27
C GLU A 392 -10.18 -58.25 -1.21
N GLN A 393 -10.94 -57.30 -1.77
CA GLN A 393 -10.85 -56.95 -3.20
C GLN A 393 -9.53 -56.26 -3.56
N ALA A 394 -8.98 -55.44 -2.65
CA ALA A 394 -7.70 -54.81 -2.89
C ALA A 394 -6.52 -55.77 -2.95
N ALA A 395 -6.65 -56.96 -2.34
CA ALA A 395 -5.66 -58.04 -2.34
C ALA A 395 -4.22 -57.59 -1.96
N LEU A 396 -4.10 -56.55 -1.15
CA LEU A 396 -2.83 -55.99 -0.68
C LEU A 396 -2.35 -56.73 0.57
N SER A 397 -1.02 -56.90 0.71
CA SER A 397 -0.48 -57.43 1.97
C SER A 397 -0.81 -56.50 3.14
N GLY A 398 -0.96 -57.07 4.37
CA GLY A 398 -1.35 -56.26 5.52
C GLY A 398 -0.57 -54.97 5.73
N LYS A 399 0.77 -55.02 5.57
CA LYS A 399 1.61 -53.82 5.66
C LYS A 399 1.35 -52.76 4.55
N LYS A 400 1.10 -53.19 3.32
CA LYS A 400 0.78 -52.33 2.20
C LYS A 400 -0.61 -51.71 2.36
N TRP A 401 -1.60 -52.51 2.76
CA TRP A 401 -2.94 -52.08 3.07
C TRP A 401 -2.95 -50.98 4.17
N ASP A 402 -2.30 -51.23 5.31
CA ASP A 402 -2.27 -50.31 6.42
C ASP A 402 -1.60 -49.01 6.06
N LYS A 403 -0.50 -49.05 5.25
CA LYS A 403 0.19 -47.88 4.76
C LYS A 403 -0.66 -47.06 3.79
N ALA A 404 -1.33 -47.71 2.84
CA ALA A 404 -2.18 -47.05 1.86
C ALA A 404 -3.42 -46.41 2.52
N MET A 405 -4.12 -47.13 3.39
CA MET A 405 -5.28 -46.60 4.13
C MET A 405 -4.89 -45.42 5.03
N LYS A 406 -3.73 -45.49 5.69
CA LYS A 406 -3.22 -44.39 6.49
C LYS A 406 -2.85 -43.18 5.61
N GLY A 407 -2.27 -43.41 4.45
CA GLY A 407 -1.97 -42.35 3.46
C GLY A 407 -3.25 -41.64 2.99
N LEU A 408 -4.23 -42.42 2.49
CA LEU A 408 -5.52 -41.87 2.06
C LEU A 408 -6.24 -41.09 3.17
N ALA A 409 -6.25 -41.60 4.39
CA ALA A 409 -6.86 -40.93 5.53
C ALA A 409 -6.11 -39.65 5.92
N SER A 410 -4.77 -39.65 5.91
CA SER A 410 -3.94 -38.48 6.27
C SER A 410 -4.08 -37.33 5.27
N HIS A 411 -4.48 -37.63 4.03
CA HIS A 411 -4.76 -36.66 2.98
C HIS A 411 -6.25 -36.34 2.82
N ASN A 412 -7.09 -36.76 3.77
CA ASN A 412 -8.55 -36.59 3.75
C ASN A 412 -9.23 -37.14 2.49
N LEU A 413 -8.70 -38.16 1.89
CA LEU A 413 -9.27 -38.79 0.70
C LEU A 413 -10.25 -39.93 1.04
N THR A 414 -10.17 -40.51 2.24
CA THR A 414 -11.08 -41.53 2.72
C THR A 414 -11.52 -41.28 4.15
N LYS A 415 -12.76 -41.67 4.45
CA LYS A 415 -13.33 -41.63 5.79
C LYS A 415 -13.88 -43.02 6.14
N VAL A 416 -13.63 -43.49 7.38
CA VAL A 416 -14.18 -44.73 7.88
C VAL A 416 -15.37 -44.42 8.79
N ASN A 417 -16.55 -44.83 8.38
CA ASN A 417 -17.80 -44.69 9.14
C ASN A 417 -18.19 -46.02 9.75
N THR A 418 -18.80 -46.02 10.92
CA THR A 418 -19.32 -47.23 11.55
C THR A 418 -20.84 -47.10 11.68
N GLU A 419 -21.60 -47.94 10.99
CA GLU A 419 -23.07 -48.02 11.05
C GLU A 419 -23.49 -49.45 11.41
N ASN A 420 -24.29 -49.61 12.46
CA ASN A 420 -24.77 -50.92 12.94
C ASN A 420 -23.65 -51.97 13.12
N ASP A 421 -22.53 -51.58 13.76
CA ASP A 421 -21.33 -52.40 13.96
C ASP A 421 -20.57 -52.83 12.69
N VAL A 422 -20.96 -52.32 11.53
CA VAL A 422 -20.24 -52.53 10.25
C VAL A 422 -19.41 -51.30 9.93
N LYS A 423 -18.10 -51.47 9.67
CA LYS A 423 -17.22 -50.40 9.23
C LYS A 423 -17.26 -50.27 7.71
N ALA A 424 -17.59 -49.11 7.21
CA ALA A 424 -17.54 -48.78 5.79
C ALA A 424 -16.51 -47.71 5.53
N VAL A 425 -15.81 -47.80 4.40
CA VAL A 425 -14.87 -46.80 3.88
C VAL A 425 -15.56 -46.00 2.78
N GLU A 426 -15.51 -44.69 2.87
CA GLU A 426 -16.06 -43.77 1.90
C GLU A 426 -14.90 -42.94 1.30
N PHE A 427 -14.85 -42.86 -0.02
CA PHE A 427 -13.95 -41.98 -0.75
C PHE A 427 -14.61 -40.60 -0.86
N ILE A 428 -13.89 -39.57 -0.42
CA ILE A 428 -14.39 -38.19 -0.31
C ILE A 428 -13.50 -37.17 -1.06
N GLY A 429 -12.51 -37.68 -1.84
CA GLY A 429 -11.53 -36.87 -2.60
C GLY A 429 -12.00 -36.51 -3.98
#